data_0c66f732f93d6aeeceb10a2cca7933b3
#
_entry.id   0c66f732f93d6aeeceb10a2cca7933b3
#
_cell.length_a   1.000
_cell.length_b   1.000
_cell.length_c   1.000
_cell.angle_alpha   90.00
_cell.angle_beta   90.00
_cell.angle_gamma   90.00
#
_symmetry.space_group_name_H-M   'P 1'
#
loop_
_entity.id
_entity.type
_entity.pdbx_description
1 polymer ?
#
loop_
_entity_poly.entity_id
_entity_poly.type
_entity_poly.pdbx_seq_one_letter_code
_entity_poly.pdbx_strand_id
1 'polypeptide(L)'
;MRIIIVENDLCDIRIDKYLIDKLETTRSKIQKLIESGNVLVNDKSIKNSYIVRVDDEIKVNDVEESCDINPVKMDLDIVYEDDYLLVVNKPSGMVVHPANGHYNDTLVNGLMYHTNLSSGDVRPGIVHRIDKDTSGLLLVAKNDDVHLYLSNELKKQKVNRKYIALVYGVINEDTATIDAPIGRDLFDRKKMAVTDVNSKEAITDLRVLERYNNATLIECTLRTGRTHQIRVHLNYIIHPIVNDPLYVKKKVINDFGQCLHAKTIGFNHPITHAYMEFTKDAPKEFYDIVKMFK
;
A
#
# COMPACT_ATOMS: atom_id res chain seq x y z
N MET A 1 17.26 -19.99 18.16
CA MET A 1 16.20 -20.41 19.11
C MET A 1 16.26 -19.49 20.34
N ARG A 2 15.15 -18.84 20.68
CA ARG A 2 15.01 -18.04 21.92
C ARG A 2 14.08 -18.77 22.86
N ILE A 3 14.38 -18.74 24.17
CA ILE A 3 13.54 -19.32 25.23
C ILE A 3 13.07 -18.17 26.12
N ILE A 4 11.76 -18.08 26.33
CA ILE A 4 11.10 -17.04 27.12
C ILE A 4 10.26 -17.77 28.18
N ILE A 5 10.46 -17.45 29.46
CA ILE A 5 9.63 -17.93 30.55
C ILE A 5 8.63 -16.83 30.92
N VAL A 6 7.36 -17.19 31.05
CA VAL A 6 6.28 -16.23 31.33
C VAL A 6 6.31 -15.89 32.83
N GLU A 7 6.52 -14.60 33.13
CA GLU A 7 6.51 -14.07 34.50
C GLU A 7 5.10 -13.64 34.95
N ASN A 8 4.89 -13.48 36.25
CA ASN A 8 3.57 -13.21 36.86
C ASN A 8 2.83 -11.96 36.32
N ASP A 9 3.56 -10.93 35.90
CA ASP A 9 2.95 -9.64 35.56
C ASP A 9 2.34 -9.59 34.12
N LEU A 10 2.53 -10.64 33.32
CA LEU A 10 2.14 -10.68 31.90
C LEU A 10 1.42 -11.99 31.52
N CYS A 11 0.79 -12.67 32.47
CA CYS A 11 -0.03 -13.84 32.22
C CYS A 11 -1.48 -13.46 31.79
N ASP A 12 -2.25 -14.44 31.36
CA ASP A 12 -3.66 -14.33 30.93
C ASP A 12 -3.90 -13.48 29.68
N ILE A 13 -2.88 -13.21 28.88
CA ILE A 13 -3.02 -12.59 27.56
C ILE A 13 -2.74 -13.59 26.44
N ARG A 14 -3.21 -13.28 25.25
CA ARG A 14 -2.96 -14.13 24.07
C ARG A 14 -1.48 -14.12 23.71
N ILE A 15 -0.95 -15.29 23.37
CA ILE A 15 0.46 -15.46 23.00
C ILE A 15 0.88 -14.58 21.81
N ASP A 16 -0.02 -14.36 20.84
CA ASP A 16 0.26 -13.49 19.69
C ASP A 16 0.40 -12.01 20.08
N LYS A 17 -0.15 -11.60 21.23
CA LYS A 17 0.07 -10.26 21.80
C LYS A 17 1.29 -10.24 22.72
N TYR A 18 1.45 -11.26 23.56
CA TYR A 18 2.57 -11.37 24.50
C TYR A 18 3.93 -11.30 23.80
N LEU A 19 4.07 -11.99 22.66
CA LEU A 19 5.33 -12.07 21.94
C LEU A 19 5.68 -10.80 21.12
N ILE A 20 4.73 -9.88 20.85
CA ILE A 20 5.01 -8.61 20.14
C ILE A 20 6.08 -7.81 20.90
N ASP A 21 5.86 -7.60 22.20
CA ASP A 21 6.73 -6.77 23.02
C ASP A 21 8.04 -7.50 23.37
N LYS A 22 7.99 -8.83 23.57
CA LYS A 22 9.17 -9.64 23.91
C LYS A 22 10.12 -9.87 22.74
N LEU A 23 9.62 -9.84 21.48
CA LEU A 23 10.41 -10.08 20.28
C LEU A 23 10.58 -8.81 19.40
N GLU A 24 10.02 -7.68 19.84
CA GLU A 24 10.05 -6.40 19.12
C GLU A 24 9.64 -6.54 17.64
N THR A 25 8.60 -7.36 17.37
CA THR A 25 8.19 -7.71 16.02
C THR A 25 6.69 -7.52 15.78
N THR A 26 6.23 -7.73 14.55
CA THR A 26 4.83 -7.53 14.20
C THR A 26 3.96 -8.73 14.57
N ARG A 27 2.69 -8.46 14.90
CA ARG A 27 1.71 -9.52 15.20
C ARG A 27 1.57 -10.54 14.06
N SER A 28 1.62 -10.09 12.82
CA SER A 28 1.53 -10.96 11.65
C SER A 28 2.71 -11.93 11.55
N LYS A 29 3.93 -11.49 11.87
CA LYS A 29 5.12 -12.35 11.90
C LYS A 29 4.98 -13.42 12.98
N ILE A 30 4.52 -13.04 14.18
CA ILE A 30 4.29 -13.99 15.27
C ILE A 30 3.24 -15.05 14.89
N GLN A 31 2.11 -14.63 14.31
CA GLN A 31 1.08 -15.57 13.90
C GLN A 31 1.58 -16.59 12.87
N LYS A 32 2.41 -16.15 11.92
CA LYS A 32 3.05 -17.06 10.97
C LYS A 32 4.02 -18.03 11.64
N LEU A 33 4.85 -17.55 12.59
CA LEU A 33 5.76 -18.42 13.34
C LEU A 33 4.99 -19.49 14.12
N ILE A 34 3.85 -19.14 14.70
CA ILE A 34 2.98 -20.09 15.41
C ILE A 34 2.37 -21.11 14.41
N GLU A 35 1.84 -20.64 13.29
CA GLU A 35 1.20 -21.48 12.26
C GLU A 35 2.20 -22.44 11.58
N SER A 36 3.46 -22.03 11.43
CA SER A 36 4.55 -22.86 10.90
C SER A 36 5.20 -23.79 11.94
N GLY A 37 4.71 -23.79 13.19
CA GLY A 37 5.27 -24.63 14.25
C GLY A 37 6.59 -24.15 14.84
N ASN A 38 7.00 -22.92 14.54
CA ASN A 38 8.24 -22.32 15.03
C ASN A 38 8.10 -21.65 16.41
N VAL A 39 6.89 -21.70 17.01
CA VAL A 39 6.63 -21.31 18.40
C VAL A 39 6.02 -22.50 19.11
N LEU A 40 6.71 -22.96 20.16
CA LEU A 40 6.25 -24.03 21.03
C LEU A 40 6.05 -23.50 22.45
N VAL A 41 5.04 -23.98 23.15
CA VAL A 41 4.85 -23.75 24.60
C VAL A 41 4.92 -25.07 25.30
N ASN A 42 5.84 -25.20 26.26
CA ASN A 42 6.09 -26.44 26.97
C ASN A 42 6.30 -27.65 26.00
N ASP A 43 7.09 -27.39 24.93
CA ASP A 43 7.39 -28.34 23.84
C ASP A 43 6.17 -28.75 22.98
N LYS A 44 5.05 -28.05 23.06
CA LYS A 44 3.84 -28.35 22.28
C LYS A 44 3.50 -27.22 21.30
N SER A 45 3.06 -27.60 20.11
CA SER A 45 2.47 -26.66 19.14
C SER A 45 1.15 -26.08 19.66
N ILE A 46 0.96 -24.80 19.47
CA ILE A 46 -0.19 -24.05 19.99
C ILE A 46 -0.87 -23.25 18.87
N LYS A 47 -2.05 -22.68 19.16
CA LYS A 47 -2.77 -21.78 18.28
C LYS A 47 -2.48 -20.30 18.61
N ASN A 48 -2.66 -19.40 17.65
CA ASN A 48 -2.52 -17.95 17.85
C ASN A 48 -3.35 -17.39 19.03
N SER A 49 -4.42 -18.09 19.41
CA SER A 49 -5.31 -17.73 20.52
C SER A 49 -4.91 -18.30 21.88
N TYR A 50 -3.80 -19.04 21.97
CA TYR A 50 -3.34 -19.59 23.24
C TYR A 50 -3.16 -18.47 24.27
N ILE A 51 -3.65 -18.69 25.49
CA ILE A 51 -3.52 -17.76 26.62
C ILE A 51 -2.29 -18.20 27.44
N VAL A 52 -1.31 -17.33 27.53
CA VAL A 52 -0.08 -17.63 28.27
C VAL A 52 -0.35 -17.70 29.76
N ARG A 53 0.32 -18.63 30.44
CA ARG A 53 0.23 -18.86 31.89
C ARG A 53 1.60 -18.63 32.52
N VAL A 54 1.59 -18.33 33.80
CA VAL A 54 2.84 -18.25 34.58
C VAL A 54 3.62 -19.54 34.43
N ASP A 55 4.93 -19.46 34.34
CA ASP A 55 5.88 -20.57 34.16
C ASP A 55 5.77 -21.29 32.80
N ASP A 56 4.96 -20.79 31.83
CA ASP A 56 5.04 -21.33 30.47
C ASP A 56 6.44 -21.08 29.88
N GLU A 57 7.08 -22.14 29.40
CA GLU A 57 8.32 -22.07 28.65
C GLU A 57 7.98 -21.93 27.15
N ILE A 58 8.23 -20.75 26.60
CA ILE A 58 7.97 -20.46 25.19
C ILE A 58 9.29 -20.56 24.41
N LYS A 59 9.38 -21.54 23.52
CA LYS A 59 10.50 -21.69 22.58
C LYS A 59 10.16 -21.06 21.24
N VAL A 60 10.94 -20.08 20.80
CA VAL A 60 10.79 -19.44 19.50
C VAL A 60 12.00 -19.79 18.65
N ASN A 61 11.77 -20.55 17.58
CA ASN A 61 12.72 -20.71 16.50
C ASN A 61 12.54 -19.52 15.56
N ASP A 62 13.46 -18.56 15.67
CA ASP A 62 13.52 -17.43 14.73
C ASP A 62 14.02 -18.00 13.39
N VAL A 63 13.09 -18.51 12.61
CA VAL A 63 13.36 -18.74 11.19
C VAL A 63 13.26 -17.33 10.58
N GLU A 64 14.38 -16.77 10.18
CA GLU A 64 14.37 -15.73 9.17
C GLU A 64 13.60 -16.34 7.98
N GLU A 65 12.28 -16.13 7.90
CA GLU A 65 11.62 -16.18 6.61
C GLU A 65 12.24 -15.03 5.80
N SER A 66 13.37 -15.32 5.14
CA SER A 66 13.68 -14.65 3.92
C SER A 66 12.44 -14.89 3.04
N CYS A 67 11.53 -13.93 2.94
CA CYS A 67 10.72 -13.83 1.75
C CYS A 67 11.77 -13.65 0.64
N ASP A 68 12.23 -14.77 0.06
CA ASP A 68 13.16 -14.75 -1.06
C ASP A 68 12.45 -14.12 -2.24
N ILE A 69 12.38 -12.76 -2.16
CA ILE A 69 11.94 -11.98 -3.30
C ILE A 69 13.11 -12.01 -4.26
N ASN A 70 13.00 -12.84 -5.29
CA ASN A 70 14.06 -13.00 -6.26
C ASN A 70 14.22 -11.71 -7.09
N PRO A 71 15.43 -11.13 -7.18
CA PRO A 71 15.70 -10.05 -8.13
C PRO A 71 15.45 -10.53 -9.56
N VAL A 72 14.68 -9.76 -10.33
CA VAL A 72 14.35 -10.09 -11.73
C VAL A 72 14.65 -8.89 -12.61
N LYS A 73 15.38 -9.09 -13.70
CA LYS A 73 15.66 -8.04 -14.68
C LYS A 73 14.36 -7.58 -15.34
N MET A 74 14.03 -6.30 -15.14
CA MET A 74 12.87 -5.63 -15.70
C MET A 74 13.26 -4.26 -16.24
N ASP A 75 12.56 -3.79 -17.27
CA ASP A 75 12.67 -2.41 -17.74
C ASP A 75 11.81 -1.52 -16.83
N LEU A 76 12.46 -0.66 -16.04
CA LEU A 76 11.82 0.24 -15.08
C LEU A 76 11.97 1.68 -15.55
N ASP A 77 10.87 2.43 -15.58
CA ASP A 77 10.87 3.89 -15.86
C ASP A 77 11.29 4.64 -14.59
N ILE A 78 12.61 4.73 -14.34
CA ILE A 78 13.19 5.47 -13.22
C ILE A 78 13.18 6.97 -13.57
N VAL A 79 12.42 7.75 -12.79
CA VAL A 79 12.26 9.20 -12.98
C VAL A 79 13.38 9.99 -12.28
N TYR A 80 13.81 9.49 -11.13
CA TYR A 80 14.92 10.05 -10.34
C TYR A 80 15.57 8.96 -9.51
N GLU A 81 16.85 9.07 -9.31
CA GLU A 81 17.63 8.18 -8.44
C GLU A 81 18.86 8.90 -7.89
N ASP A 82 19.14 8.69 -6.61
CA ASP A 82 20.39 9.06 -5.94
C ASP A 82 20.87 7.92 -5.03
N ASP A 83 21.80 8.18 -4.12
CA ASP A 83 22.36 7.18 -3.21
C ASP A 83 21.37 6.71 -2.14
N TYR A 84 20.28 7.44 -1.93
CA TYR A 84 19.36 7.27 -0.79
C TYR A 84 17.98 6.78 -1.18
N LEU A 85 17.47 7.23 -2.31
CA LEU A 85 16.10 6.94 -2.75
C LEU A 85 16.00 6.93 -4.28
N LEU A 86 14.89 6.43 -4.79
CA LEU A 86 14.50 6.59 -6.17
C LEU A 86 12.99 6.88 -6.30
N VAL A 87 12.63 7.51 -7.41
CA VAL A 87 11.24 7.72 -7.84
C VAL A 87 11.03 6.93 -9.12
N VAL A 88 10.09 6.00 -9.12
CA VAL A 88 9.77 5.14 -10.26
C VAL A 88 8.36 5.38 -10.76
N ASN A 89 8.18 5.38 -12.07
CA ASN A 89 6.87 5.42 -12.72
C ASN A 89 6.38 4.00 -13.01
N LYS A 90 5.49 3.48 -12.19
CA LYS A 90 4.94 2.12 -12.34
C LYS A 90 3.91 2.07 -13.47
N PRO A 91 3.98 1.13 -14.41
CA PRO A 91 2.93 0.91 -15.40
C PRO A 91 1.65 0.37 -14.75
N SER A 92 0.50 0.53 -15.41
CA SER A 92 -0.72 -0.20 -15.07
C SER A 92 -0.53 -1.71 -15.26
N GLY A 93 -1.22 -2.53 -14.48
CA GLY A 93 -1.12 -3.99 -14.51
C GLY A 93 0.01 -4.59 -13.68
N MET A 94 1.02 -3.81 -13.26
CA MET A 94 2.12 -4.29 -12.43
C MET A 94 1.77 -4.24 -10.94
N VAL A 95 1.97 -5.35 -10.22
CA VAL A 95 1.84 -5.42 -8.76
C VAL A 95 3.09 -4.82 -8.11
N VAL A 96 2.92 -4.07 -7.01
CA VAL A 96 4.07 -3.44 -6.32
C VAL A 96 4.91 -4.46 -5.57
N HIS A 97 4.28 -5.39 -4.84
CA HIS A 97 4.95 -6.33 -3.95
C HIS A 97 4.37 -7.73 -4.12
N PRO A 98 5.16 -8.83 -3.99
CA PRO A 98 4.67 -10.19 -4.14
C PRO A 98 3.36 -10.47 -3.42
N ALA A 99 2.44 -11.11 -4.11
CA ALA A 99 1.11 -11.49 -3.64
C ALA A 99 0.67 -12.77 -4.37
N ASN A 100 -0.45 -13.36 -3.96
CA ASN A 100 -0.97 -14.58 -4.60
C ASN A 100 -1.09 -14.41 -6.11
N GLY A 101 -0.38 -15.28 -6.86
CA GLY A 101 -0.32 -15.26 -8.32
C GLY A 101 0.73 -14.33 -8.94
N HIS A 102 1.45 -13.54 -8.12
CA HIS A 102 2.50 -12.62 -8.55
C HIS A 102 3.70 -12.73 -7.61
N TYR A 103 4.67 -13.59 -7.93
CA TYR A 103 5.83 -13.85 -7.07
C TYR A 103 7.15 -13.28 -7.62
N ASN A 104 7.29 -13.23 -8.97
CA ASN A 104 8.51 -12.82 -9.65
C ASN A 104 8.30 -11.70 -10.69
N ASP A 105 7.10 -11.14 -10.78
CA ASP A 105 6.68 -10.13 -11.77
C ASP A 105 6.26 -8.80 -11.13
N THR A 106 6.73 -8.54 -9.90
CA THR A 106 6.37 -7.35 -9.16
C THR A 106 7.42 -6.24 -9.28
N LEU A 107 7.01 -5.01 -9.00
CA LEU A 107 7.92 -3.87 -9.01
C LEU A 107 9.14 -4.11 -8.09
N VAL A 108 8.92 -4.71 -6.91
CA VAL A 108 10.01 -4.99 -5.96
C VAL A 108 11.03 -5.97 -6.55
N ASN A 109 10.61 -7.01 -7.29
CA ASN A 109 11.54 -7.91 -7.97
C ASN A 109 12.47 -7.16 -8.94
N GLY A 110 11.89 -6.22 -9.72
CA GLY A 110 12.67 -5.38 -10.65
C GLY A 110 13.60 -4.41 -9.93
N LEU A 111 13.11 -3.76 -8.87
CA LEU A 111 13.89 -2.82 -8.07
C LEU A 111 15.07 -3.50 -7.38
N MET A 112 14.89 -4.69 -6.83
CA MET A 112 15.98 -5.48 -6.21
C MET A 112 17.05 -5.91 -7.21
N TYR A 113 16.71 -6.08 -8.48
CA TYR A 113 17.70 -6.30 -9.53
C TYR A 113 18.44 -5.02 -9.89
N HIS A 114 17.74 -3.87 -9.89
CA HIS A 114 18.28 -2.58 -10.29
C HIS A 114 19.23 -1.98 -9.25
N THR A 115 18.89 -2.08 -7.96
CA THR A 115 19.66 -1.45 -6.87
C THR A 115 19.47 -2.18 -5.54
N ASN A 116 20.35 -1.88 -4.57
CA ASN A 116 20.12 -2.30 -3.19
C ASN A 116 18.94 -1.51 -2.61
N LEU A 117 18.08 -2.19 -1.87
CA LEU A 117 16.92 -1.61 -1.20
C LEU A 117 17.10 -1.70 0.32
N SER A 118 16.30 -0.90 1.06
CA SER A 118 16.18 -1.10 2.50
C SER A 118 15.71 -2.53 2.79
N SER A 119 16.26 -3.14 3.81
CA SER A 119 15.98 -4.54 4.18
C SER A 119 14.58 -4.75 4.74
N GLY A 120 13.82 -3.65 5.00
CA GLY A 120 12.52 -3.61 5.67
C GLY A 120 11.79 -4.95 5.70
N ASP A 121 11.53 -5.49 6.87
CA ASP A 121 11.16 -6.88 7.22
C ASP A 121 10.18 -7.58 6.26
N VAL A 122 9.38 -6.85 5.50
CA VAL A 122 8.33 -7.44 4.66
C VAL A 122 8.30 -6.83 3.25
N ARG A 123 8.84 -5.63 3.04
CA ARG A 123 8.69 -4.88 1.78
C ARG A 123 9.92 -4.05 1.47
N PRO A 124 10.99 -4.66 0.94
CA PRO A 124 12.22 -3.95 0.61
C PRO A 124 11.97 -2.65 -0.16
N GLY A 125 12.44 -1.53 0.39
CA GLY A 125 12.38 -0.21 -0.22
C GLY A 125 10.99 0.45 -0.31
N ILE A 126 9.89 -0.28 -0.10
CA ILE A 126 8.52 0.20 -0.37
C ILE A 126 7.91 0.94 0.82
N VAL A 127 7.93 2.25 0.79
CA VAL A 127 7.35 3.12 1.83
C VAL A 127 5.85 3.39 1.64
N HIS A 128 5.34 3.31 0.41
CA HIS A 128 3.91 3.38 0.07
C HIS A 128 3.60 2.55 -1.18
N ARG A 129 2.33 2.39 -1.49
CA ARG A 129 1.91 1.59 -2.64
C ARG A 129 0.75 2.23 -3.39
N ILE A 130 0.64 1.88 -4.67
CA ILE A 130 -0.54 2.07 -5.51
C ILE A 130 -1.08 0.72 -5.95
N ASP A 131 -2.33 0.67 -6.41
CA ASP A 131 -2.97 -0.58 -6.83
C ASP A 131 -2.31 -1.17 -8.09
N LYS A 132 -2.54 -2.45 -8.36
CA LYS A 132 -2.03 -3.16 -9.54
C LYS A 132 -2.29 -2.34 -10.82
N ASP A 133 -3.54 -1.99 -11.05
CA ASP A 133 -3.99 -1.34 -12.27
C ASP A 133 -3.99 0.21 -12.18
N THR A 134 -3.36 0.78 -11.18
CA THR A 134 -3.04 2.21 -11.08
C THR A 134 -1.61 2.41 -11.58
N SER A 135 -1.43 3.32 -12.51
CA SER A 135 -0.10 3.74 -12.99
C SER A 135 0.44 4.93 -12.20
N GLY A 136 1.73 5.24 -12.35
CA GLY A 136 2.31 6.48 -11.88
C GLY A 136 3.39 6.34 -10.81
N LEU A 137 3.70 7.46 -10.17
CA LEU A 137 4.89 7.65 -9.36
C LEU A 137 4.82 6.95 -8.00
N LEU A 138 5.92 6.25 -7.68
CA LEU A 138 6.20 5.71 -6.35
C LEU A 138 7.57 6.16 -5.87
N LEU A 139 7.66 6.40 -4.56
CA LEU A 139 8.88 6.71 -3.83
C LEU A 139 9.42 5.44 -3.18
N VAL A 140 10.71 5.17 -3.35
CA VAL A 140 11.38 3.95 -2.90
C VAL A 140 12.64 4.32 -2.12
N ALA A 141 12.86 3.68 -0.98
CA ALA A 141 14.02 3.88 -0.11
C ALA A 141 15.11 2.85 -0.40
N LYS A 142 16.37 3.28 -0.48
CA LYS A 142 17.53 2.42 -0.74
C LYS A 142 18.17 1.87 0.54
N ASN A 143 17.88 2.45 1.70
CA ASN A 143 18.35 1.99 3.02
C ASN A 143 17.31 2.19 4.12
N ASP A 144 17.54 1.59 5.28
CA ASP A 144 16.56 1.51 6.37
C ASP A 144 16.32 2.87 7.05
N ASP A 145 17.32 3.72 7.19
CA ASP A 145 17.17 5.07 7.78
C ASP A 145 16.26 5.93 6.92
N VAL A 146 16.47 5.90 5.60
CA VAL A 146 15.63 6.59 4.62
C VAL A 146 14.22 6.03 4.61
N HIS A 147 14.06 4.71 4.72
CA HIS A 147 12.76 4.05 4.81
C HIS A 147 11.98 4.55 6.04
N LEU A 148 12.64 4.58 7.20
CA LEU A 148 12.03 5.05 8.44
C LEU A 148 11.64 6.53 8.34
N TYR A 149 12.53 7.39 7.81
CA TYR A 149 12.28 8.80 7.60
C TYR A 149 11.05 9.02 6.71
N LEU A 150 11.04 8.44 5.50
CA LEU A 150 9.95 8.61 4.54
C LEU A 150 8.63 8.03 5.05
N SER A 151 8.66 6.89 5.75
CA SER A 151 7.48 6.31 6.39
C SER A 151 6.89 7.24 7.46
N ASN A 152 7.74 7.94 8.22
CA ASN A 152 7.29 8.93 9.21
C ASN A 152 6.73 10.19 8.54
N GLU A 153 7.34 10.67 7.45
CA GLU A 153 6.82 11.81 6.70
C GLU A 153 5.44 11.49 6.05
N LEU A 154 5.26 10.25 5.57
CA LEU A 154 3.95 9.77 5.09
C LEU A 154 2.89 9.73 6.21
N LYS A 155 3.25 9.25 7.41
CA LYS A 155 2.35 9.25 8.59
C LYS A 155 1.97 10.66 9.01
N LYS A 156 2.90 11.62 8.92
CA LYS A 156 2.70 13.04 9.21
C LYS A 156 2.01 13.81 8.06
N GLN A 157 1.59 13.11 6.99
CA GLN A 157 0.96 13.70 5.80
C GLN A 157 1.82 14.78 5.10
N LYS A 158 3.15 14.69 5.20
CA LYS A 158 4.10 15.64 4.61
C LYS A 158 4.58 15.25 3.21
N VAL A 159 4.18 14.09 2.71
CA VAL A 159 4.42 13.66 1.34
C VAL A 159 3.21 14.04 0.48
N ASN A 160 3.41 14.97 -0.44
CA ASN A 160 2.38 15.40 -1.38
C ASN A 160 2.15 14.31 -2.43
N ARG A 161 0.91 13.85 -2.59
CA ARG A 161 0.56 12.79 -3.56
C ARG A 161 -0.69 13.23 -4.32
N LYS A 162 -0.49 13.60 -5.59
CA LYS A 162 -1.60 14.00 -6.46
C LYS A 162 -1.81 12.96 -7.55
N TYR A 163 -3.05 12.66 -7.78
CA TYR A 163 -3.52 11.71 -8.78
C TYR A 163 -4.42 12.43 -9.76
N ILE A 164 -4.44 11.96 -11.00
CA ILE A 164 -5.52 12.29 -11.93
C ILE A 164 -6.41 11.08 -12.11
N ALA A 165 -7.72 11.33 -12.18
CA ALA A 165 -8.72 10.30 -12.39
C ALA A 165 -9.78 10.77 -13.37
N LEU A 166 -10.24 9.87 -14.25
CA LEU A 166 -11.44 10.06 -15.02
C LEU A 166 -12.60 9.34 -14.32
N VAL A 167 -13.68 10.05 -14.03
CA VAL A 167 -14.83 9.48 -13.32
C VAL A 167 -16.10 9.55 -14.17
N TYR A 168 -17.03 8.62 -13.96
CA TYR A 168 -18.35 8.67 -14.56
C TYR A 168 -19.21 9.78 -13.95
N GLY A 169 -19.98 10.44 -14.81
CA GLY A 169 -20.89 11.53 -14.42
C GLY A 169 -20.18 12.90 -14.36
N VAL A 170 -20.98 13.94 -14.30
CA VAL A 170 -20.52 15.33 -14.22
C VAL A 170 -20.57 15.77 -12.77
N ILE A 171 -19.39 16.13 -12.22
CA ILE A 171 -19.28 16.75 -10.89
C ILE A 171 -19.50 18.24 -11.07
N ASN A 172 -20.50 18.80 -10.38
CA ASN A 172 -20.87 20.21 -10.52
C ASN A 172 -19.92 21.16 -9.77
N GLU A 173 -19.44 20.74 -8.62
CA GLU A 173 -18.54 21.51 -7.75
C GLU A 173 -17.12 21.48 -8.31
N ASP A 174 -16.42 22.62 -8.30
CA ASP A 174 -15.03 22.70 -8.77
C ASP A 174 -14.04 22.03 -7.83
N THR A 175 -14.35 22.03 -6.54
CA THR A 175 -13.55 21.39 -5.48
C THR A 175 -14.43 20.75 -4.43
N ALA A 176 -13.97 19.65 -3.83
CA ALA A 176 -14.61 19.03 -2.67
C ALA A 176 -13.60 18.27 -1.82
N THR A 177 -13.96 18.01 -0.57
CA THR A 177 -13.22 17.10 0.32
C THR A 177 -14.14 15.93 0.69
N ILE A 178 -13.64 14.71 0.49
CA ILE A 178 -14.31 13.49 0.94
C ILE A 178 -13.61 13.04 2.21
N ASP A 179 -14.28 13.20 3.34
CA ASP A 179 -13.84 12.74 4.66
C ASP A 179 -14.78 11.61 5.10
N ALA A 180 -14.37 10.36 4.84
CA ALA A 180 -15.19 9.19 5.07
C ALA A 180 -14.29 7.97 5.38
N PRO A 181 -14.50 7.30 6.54
CA PRO A 181 -13.63 6.21 6.98
C PRO A 181 -13.76 5.00 6.06
N ILE A 182 -12.63 4.31 5.82
CA ILE A 182 -12.56 3.15 4.93
C ILE A 182 -12.22 1.89 5.71
N GLY A 183 -13.05 0.87 5.53
CA GLY A 183 -12.85 -0.48 6.01
C GLY A 183 -13.01 -1.52 4.89
N ARG A 184 -12.91 -2.81 5.25
CA ARG A 184 -13.16 -3.89 4.32
C ARG A 184 -14.66 -4.02 4.07
N ASP A 185 -15.04 -4.24 2.80
CA ASP A 185 -16.43 -4.50 2.45
C ASP A 185 -16.93 -5.77 3.15
N LEU A 186 -18.13 -5.73 3.70
CA LEU A 186 -18.71 -6.84 4.49
C LEU A 186 -19.13 -8.03 3.62
N PHE A 187 -19.43 -7.80 2.34
CA PHE A 187 -19.97 -8.79 1.42
C PHE A 187 -18.95 -9.26 0.38
N ASP A 188 -18.01 -8.40 -0.03
CA ASP A 188 -16.97 -8.73 -1.01
C ASP A 188 -15.56 -8.46 -0.43
N ARG A 189 -14.89 -9.53 0.01
CA ARG A 189 -13.56 -9.44 0.62
C ARG A 189 -12.48 -8.84 -0.29
N LYS A 190 -12.71 -8.74 -1.61
CA LYS A 190 -11.80 -8.09 -2.56
C LYS A 190 -11.95 -6.57 -2.55
N LYS A 191 -13.08 -6.05 -2.03
CA LYS A 191 -13.40 -4.63 -1.99
C LYS A 191 -13.08 -3.99 -0.65
N MET A 192 -12.88 -2.69 -0.72
CA MET A 192 -12.96 -1.77 0.41
C MET A 192 -14.25 -0.94 0.25
N ALA A 193 -14.76 -0.42 1.35
CA ALA A 193 -15.97 0.40 1.37
C ALA A 193 -15.86 1.52 2.42
N VAL A 194 -16.65 2.58 2.25
CA VAL A 194 -16.90 3.52 3.33
C VAL A 194 -17.77 2.80 4.37
N THR A 195 -17.27 2.70 5.59
CA THR A 195 -17.95 1.99 6.71
C THR A 195 -17.32 2.40 8.03
N ASP A 196 -18.09 2.32 9.11
CA ASP A 196 -17.61 2.55 10.48
C ASP A 196 -17.06 1.27 11.14
N VAL A 197 -17.25 0.09 10.50
CA VAL A 197 -16.84 -1.21 11.06
C VAL A 197 -15.38 -1.49 10.72
N ASN A 198 -14.51 -1.58 11.74
CA ASN A 198 -13.06 -1.84 11.58
C ASN A 198 -12.41 -0.96 10.51
N SER A 199 -12.83 0.29 10.44
CA SER A 199 -12.39 1.27 9.46
C SER A 199 -11.23 2.11 9.99
N LYS A 200 -10.64 2.89 9.10
CA LYS A 200 -9.62 3.88 9.40
C LYS A 200 -10.00 5.19 8.73
N GLU A 201 -9.70 6.28 9.40
CA GLU A 201 -9.82 7.64 8.83
C GLU A 201 -9.23 7.69 7.42
N ALA A 202 -9.98 8.30 6.50
CA ALA A 202 -9.56 8.48 5.11
C ALA A 202 -10.08 9.81 4.58
N ILE A 203 -9.15 10.65 4.07
CA ILE A 203 -9.46 12.00 3.57
C ILE A 203 -8.83 12.17 2.19
N THR A 204 -9.68 12.57 1.21
CA THR A 204 -9.28 12.86 -0.17
C THR A 204 -9.83 14.22 -0.59
N ASP A 205 -8.96 15.13 -0.96
CA ASP A 205 -9.37 16.38 -1.62
C ASP A 205 -9.45 16.15 -3.12
N LEU A 206 -10.47 16.69 -3.77
CA LEU A 206 -10.63 16.64 -5.21
C LEU A 206 -10.77 18.05 -5.81
N ARG A 207 -10.27 18.22 -7.04
CA ARG A 207 -10.41 19.41 -7.85
C ARG A 207 -10.76 18.99 -9.29
N VAL A 208 -11.81 19.57 -9.85
CA VAL A 208 -12.20 19.32 -11.24
C VAL A 208 -11.19 19.99 -12.16
N LEU A 209 -10.71 19.24 -13.15
CA LEU A 209 -9.82 19.72 -14.21
C LEU A 209 -10.59 20.02 -15.50
N GLU A 210 -11.46 19.10 -15.91
CA GLU A 210 -12.26 19.23 -17.15
C GLU A 210 -13.57 18.43 -17.01
N ARG A 211 -14.66 18.97 -17.54
CA ARG A 211 -15.98 18.31 -17.59
C ARG A 211 -16.29 17.90 -19.02
N TYR A 212 -16.77 16.66 -19.17
CA TYR A 212 -17.23 16.08 -20.44
C TYR A 212 -18.72 15.75 -20.36
N ASN A 213 -19.32 15.25 -21.44
CA ASN A 213 -20.76 14.97 -21.48
C ASN A 213 -21.24 14.03 -20.37
N ASN A 214 -20.51 12.95 -20.08
CA ASN A 214 -20.87 11.92 -19.09
C ASN A 214 -19.70 11.54 -18.18
N ALA A 215 -18.66 12.35 -18.11
CA ALA A 215 -17.48 12.10 -17.30
C ALA A 215 -16.84 13.40 -16.82
N THR A 216 -16.02 13.31 -15.81
CA THR A 216 -15.22 14.41 -15.28
C THR A 216 -13.79 13.97 -15.08
N LEU A 217 -12.84 14.75 -15.57
CA LEU A 217 -11.42 14.60 -15.26
C LEU A 217 -11.13 15.41 -13.99
N ILE A 218 -10.57 14.75 -12.99
CA ILE A 218 -10.30 15.35 -11.67
C ILE A 218 -8.86 15.14 -11.26
N GLU A 219 -8.36 16.04 -10.41
CA GLU A 219 -7.17 15.83 -9.59
C GLU A 219 -7.60 15.44 -8.17
N CYS A 220 -6.98 14.40 -7.62
CA CYS A 220 -7.17 13.99 -6.22
C CYS A 220 -5.89 14.20 -5.45
N THR A 221 -5.95 14.87 -4.30
CA THR A 221 -4.83 14.98 -3.35
C THR A 221 -5.12 14.13 -2.12
N LEU A 222 -4.18 13.25 -1.78
CA LEU A 222 -4.33 12.34 -0.65
C LEU A 222 -3.76 12.93 0.63
N ARG A 223 -4.60 13.14 1.66
CA ARG A 223 -4.14 13.39 3.04
C ARG A 223 -3.79 12.09 3.75
N THR A 224 -4.54 11.04 3.50
CA THR A 224 -4.31 9.67 3.99
C THR A 224 -4.01 8.71 2.82
N GLY A 225 -3.63 7.45 3.10
CA GLY A 225 -3.33 6.46 2.05
C GLY A 225 -3.88 5.08 2.41
N ARG A 226 -5.20 4.88 2.31
CA ARG A 226 -5.84 3.58 2.54
C ARG A 226 -5.93 2.78 1.25
N THR A 227 -6.03 1.47 1.37
CA THR A 227 -6.23 0.57 0.22
C THR A 227 -7.45 1.01 -0.57
N HIS A 228 -7.32 1.15 -1.88
CA HIS A 228 -8.35 1.60 -2.82
C HIS A 228 -8.98 2.98 -2.49
N GLN A 229 -8.35 3.83 -1.68
CA GLN A 229 -8.98 5.01 -1.10
C GLN A 229 -9.69 5.89 -2.14
N ILE A 230 -9.01 6.34 -3.18
CA ILE A 230 -9.61 7.21 -4.22
C ILE A 230 -10.78 6.49 -4.89
N ARG A 231 -10.62 5.21 -5.23
CA ARG A 231 -11.63 4.37 -5.88
C ARG A 231 -12.90 4.24 -5.03
N VAL A 232 -12.73 4.00 -3.74
CA VAL A 232 -13.83 3.88 -2.75
C VAL A 232 -14.53 5.21 -2.57
N HIS A 233 -13.79 6.28 -2.33
CA HIS A 233 -14.35 7.62 -2.12
C HIS A 233 -15.16 8.10 -3.31
N LEU A 234 -14.61 7.96 -4.53
CA LEU A 234 -15.32 8.36 -5.74
C LEU A 234 -16.55 7.48 -6.02
N ASN A 235 -16.47 6.18 -5.74
CA ASN A 235 -17.64 5.31 -5.82
C ASN A 235 -18.71 5.66 -4.77
N TYR A 236 -18.31 6.05 -3.57
CA TYR A 236 -19.21 6.47 -2.49
C TYR A 236 -20.02 7.71 -2.85
N ILE A 237 -19.40 8.70 -3.52
CA ILE A 237 -20.09 9.90 -4.00
C ILE A 237 -20.77 9.70 -5.37
N ILE A 238 -20.94 8.44 -5.82
CA ILE A 238 -21.68 8.06 -7.06
C ILE A 238 -20.95 8.53 -8.35
N HIS A 239 -19.67 8.84 -8.26
CA HIS A 239 -18.79 9.17 -9.39
C HIS A 239 -17.63 8.15 -9.49
N PRO A 240 -17.90 6.85 -9.72
CA PRO A 240 -16.85 5.85 -9.75
C PRO A 240 -15.87 6.08 -10.90
N ILE A 241 -14.63 5.60 -10.72
CA ILE A 241 -13.58 5.74 -11.73
C ILE A 241 -13.94 4.96 -12.99
N VAL A 242 -13.73 5.57 -14.14
CA VAL A 242 -13.93 4.95 -15.46
C VAL A 242 -12.99 3.75 -15.60
N ASN A 243 -13.50 2.69 -16.22
CA ASN A 243 -12.76 1.45 -16.51
C ASN A 243 -12.26 0.69 -15.27
N ASP A 244 -12.82 0.92 -14.07
CA ASP A 244 -12.42 0.21 -12.85
C ASP A 244 -12.99 -1.23 -12.84
N PRO A 245 -12.14 -2.29 -12.93
CA PRO A 245 -12.60 -3.67 -13.05
C PRO A 245 -13.29 -4.20 -11.79
N LEU A 246 -13.09 -3.53 -10.65
CA LEU A 246 -13.62 -3.97 -9.37
C LEU A 246 -14.91 -3.24 -8.97
N TYR A 247 -14.96 -1.91 -9.16
CA TYR A 247 -16.08 -1.09 -8.71
C TYR A 247 -17.12 -0.84 -9.80
N VAL A 248 -16.77 -0.94 -11.10
CA VAL A 248 -17.70 -0.73 -12.23
C VAL A 248 -17.67 -1.85 -13.28
N LYS A 249 -17.64 -3.11 -12.84
CA LYS A 249 -17.47 -4.32 -13.68
C LYS A 249 -18.26 -4.32 -15.00
N LYS A 250 -19.48 -3.78 -15.01
CA LYS A 250 -20.38 -3.74 -16.19
C LYS A 250 -20.03 -2.65 -17.21
N LYS A 251 -19.08 -1.77 -16.90
CA LYS A 251 -18.68 -0.62 -17.71
C LYS A 251 -17.17 -0.60 -17.99
N VAL A 252 -16.53 -1.77 -17.97
CA VAL A 252 -15.12 -1.90 -18.37
C VAL A 252 -15.01 -1.74 -19.88
N ILE A 253 -14.10 -0.88 -20.31
CA ILE A 253 -13.90 -0.50 -21.72
C ILE A 253 -12.83 -1.40 -22.35
N ASN A 254 -11.72 -1.61 -21.62
CA ASN A 254 -10.57 -2.41 -22.05
C ASN A 254 -9.75 -2.90 -20.86
N ASP A 255 -8.65 -3.60 -21.09
CA ASP A 255 -7.80 -4.22 -20.09
C ASP A 255 -6.77 -3.26 -19.44
N PHE A 256 -6.84 -1.96 -19.72
CA PHE A 256 -5.93 -0.96 -19.13
C PHE A 256 -6.07 -0.89 -17.60
N GLY A 257 -7.24 -1.22 -17.04
CA GLY A 257 -7.57 -1.04 -15.64
C GLY A 257 -8.22 0.33 -15.37
N GLN A 258 -8.31 0.71 -14.11
CA GLN A 258 -8.93 1.99 -13.71
C GLN A 258 -8.18 3.21 -14.27
N CYS A 259 -8.92 4.17 -14.81
CA CYS A 259 -8.37 5.47 -15.24
C CYS A 259 -7.96 6.32 -14.02
N LEU A 260 -6.90 5.87 -13.34
CA LEU A 260 -6.30 6.48 -12.18
C LEU A 260 -4.77 6.45 -12.32
N HIS A 261 -4.15 7.63 -12.18
CA HIS A 261 -2.70 7.77 -12.35
C HIS A 261 -2.10 8.65 -11.24
N ALA A 262 -1.08 8.15 -10.54
CA ALA A 262 -0.30 8.89 -9.54
C ALA A 262 0.63 9.88 -10.25
N LYS A 263 0.11 11.09 -10.52
CA LYS A 263 0.74 12.08 -11.39
C LYS A 263 1.90 12.81 -10.73
N THR A 264 1.74 13.20 -9.46
CA THR A 264 2.74 14.02 -8.76
C THR A 264 3.09 13.42 -7.42
N ILE A 265 4.38 13.40 -7.09
CA ILE A 265 4.88 13.08 -5.76
C ILE A 265 5.86 14.15 -5.30
N GLY A 266 5.62 14.73 -4.12
CA GLY A 266 6.47 15.77 -3.52
C GLY A 266 6.81 15.42 -2.08
N PHE A 267 8.07 15.59 -1.70
CA PHE A 267 8.59 15.26 -0.36
C PHE A 267 9.85 16.06 -0.04
N ASN A 268 10.22 16.10 1.25
CA ASN A 268 11.54 16.60 1.63
C ASN A 268 12.56 15.47 1.56
N HIS A 269 13.70 15.73 0.91
CA HIS A 269 14.78 14.76 0.81
C HIS A 269 15.33 14.41 2.20
N PRO A 270 15.55 13.12 2.54
CA PRO A 270 15.91 12.68 3.89
C PRO A 270 17.24 13.25 4.41
N ILE A 271 18.18 13.55 3.53
CA ILE A 271 19.53 14.02 3.88
C ILE A 271 19.66 15.53 3.73
N THR A 272 19.27 16.06 2.57
CA THR A 272 19.45 17.50 2.27
C THR A 272 18.33 18.37 2.82
N HIS A 273 17.19 17.77 3.19
CA HIS A 273 15.94 18.42 3.60
C HIS A 273 15.36 19.38 2.56
N ALA A 274 15.90 19.40 1.34
CA ALA A 274 15.35 20.16 0.24
C ALA A 274 14.01 19.55 -0.23
N TYR A 275 13.02 20.39 -0.51
CA TYR A 275 11.78 19.92 -1.11
C TYR A 275 12.01 19.53 -2.55
N MET A 276 11.56 18.34 -2.91
CA MET A 276 11.62 17.78 -4.26
C MET A 276 10.21 17.41 -4.71
N GLU A 277 9.89 17.70 -5.96
CA GLU A 277 8.61 17.33 -6.55
C GLU A 277 8.82 16.79 -7.97
N PHE A 278 8.22 15.65 -8.25
CA PHE A 278 8.28 14.99 -9.55
C PHE A 278 6.87 14.85 -10.11
N THR A 279 6.76 15.05 -11.40
CA THR A 279 5.50 14.92 -12.14
C THR A 279 5.72 14.05 -13.36
N LYS A 280 4.81 13.13 -13.63
CA LYS A 280 4.78 12.27 -14.82
C LYS A 280 3.37 12.31 -15.42
N ASP A 281 3.27 12.45 -16.71
CA ASP A 281 1.97 12.36 -17.38
C ASP A 281 1.46 10.91 -17.42
N ALA A 282 0.13 10.77 -17.43
CA ALA A 282 -0.50 9.47 -17.58
C ALA A 282 -0.14 8.83 -18.93
N PRO A 283 -0.17 7.50 -19.01
CA PRO A 283 0.12 6.80 -20.25
C PRO A 283 -0.93 7.10 -21.32
N LYS A 284 -0.57 6.84 -22.60
CA LYS A 284 -1.43 7.10 -23.77
C LYS A 284 -2.81 6.47 -23.65
N GLU A 285 -2.89 5.26 -23.12
CA GLU A 285 -4.13 4.49 -22.92
C GLU A 285 -5.13 5.23 -22.04
N PHE A 286 -4.65 5.91 -20.99
CA PHE A 286 -5.49 6.77 -20.15
C PHE A 286 -6.15 7.89 -20.97
N TYR A 287 -5.37 8.61 -21.77
CA TYR A 287 -5.87 9.72 -22.58
C TYR A 287 -6.72 9.24 -23.77
N ASP A 288 -6.48 8.04 -24.30
CA ASP A 288 -7.32 7.45 -25.34
C ASP A 288 -8.73 7.14 -24.79
N ILE A 289 -8.84 6.71 -23.52
CA ILE A 289 -10.15 6.58 -22.86
C ILE A 289 -10.78 7.96 -22.63
N VAL A 290 -10.02 8.96 -22.16
CA VAL A 290 -10.54 10.33 -21.98
C VAL A 290 -11.16 10.87 -23.26
N LYS A 291 -10.54 10.64 -24.43
CA LYS A 291 -11.05 11.08 -25.75
C LYS A 291 -12.43 10.51 -26.10
N MET A 292 -12.81 9.35 -25.54
CA MET A 292 -14.13 8.74 -25.78
C MET A 292 -15.27 9.53 -25.14
N PHE A 293 -14.98 10.45 -24.23
CA PHE A 293 -15.96 11.26 -23.50
C PHE A 293 -15.98 12.73 -23.97
N LYS A 294 -15.06 13.11 -24.84
CA LYS A 294 -15.05 14.43 -25.52
C LYS A 294 -16.11 14.46 -26.63
#